data_3c1533302a9d8e3b4ba4ca6a833f33c6
#
_entry.id   3c1533302a9d8e3b4ba4ca6a833f33c6
#
_cell.length_a   1.000
_cell.length_b   1.000
_cell.length_c   1.000
_cell.angle_alpha   90.00
_cell.angle_beta   90.00
_cell.angle_gamma   90.00
#
_symmetry.space_group_name_H-M   'P 1'
#
loop_
_entity.id
_entity.type
_entity.pdbx_description
1 polymer ?
#
loop_
_entity_poly.entity_id
_entity_poly.type
_entity_poly.pdbx_seq_one_letter_code
_entity_poly.pdbx_strand_id
1 'polypeptide(L)'
;MTRLPVGIYKITNNKNGKVYIGQSQNMYERWHQHHAALKSGRHPNKEMQKDWNKSSRGFRWDVVEYCSLEKLNEREKYWIDKYNSIEEGYNKGWVPFKRKNENKKTTPQRYGR
;
A
#
# COMPACT_ATOMS: atom_id res chain seq x y z
N MET A 1 -20.52 -1.16 16.05
CA MET A 1 -19.18 -1.48 15.94
C MET A 1 -18.68 -1.51 14.54
N THR A 2 -17.60 -0.92 14.36
CA THR A 2 -17.04 -0.74 13.05
C THR A 2 -16.08 -1.84 12.72
N ARG A 3 -16.21 -2.36 11.53
CA ARG A 3 -15.31 -3.36 11.07
C ARG A 3 -14.14 -2.69 10.39
N LEU A 4 -12.96 -3.09 10.76
CA LEU A 4 -11.79 -2.55 10.11
C LEU A 4 -11.71 -3.07 8.69
N PRO A 5 -11.44 -2.23 7.72
CA PRO A 5 -11.36 -2.72 6.35
C PRO A 5 -10.03 -3.40 6.11
N VAL A 6 -10.09 -4.69 5.93
CA VAL A 6 -8.93 -5.52 5.68
C VAL A 6 -8.89 -5.84 4.20
N GLY A 7 -7.77 -5.65 3.55
CA GLY A 7 -7.70 -5.97 2.14
C GLY A 7 -6.53 -5.35 1.42
N ILE A 8 -6.71 -5.23 0.13
CA ILE A 8 -5.69 -4.75 -0.79
C ILE A 8 -6.13 -3.40 -1.33
N TYR A 9 -5.21 -2.46 -1.37
CA TYR A 9 -5.50 -1.14 -1.89
C TYR A 9 -4.49 -0.77 -2.96
N LYS A 10 -4.80 0.28 -3.70
CA LYS A 10 -3.83 0.79 -4.65
C LYS A 10 -3.80 2.31 -4.59
N ILE A 11 -2.63 2.85 -4.85
CA ILE A 11 -2.44 4.27 -5.00
C ILE A 11 -2.03 4.47 -6.44
N THR A 12 -2.78 5.28 -7.16
CA THR A 12 -2.54 5.48 -8.58
C THR A 12 -2.12 6.91 -8.84
N ASN A 13 -1.09 7.07 -9.66
CA ASN A 13 -0.73 8.39 -10.16
C ASN A 13 -1.30 8.48 -11.56
N ASN A 14 -2.38 9.22 -11.70
CA ASN A 14 -3.06 9.31 -13.00
C ASN A 14 -2.25 10.04 -14.05
N LYS A 15 -1.21 10.74 -13.66
CA LYS A 15 -0.40 11.46 -14.62
C LYS A 15 0.48 10.52 -15.44
N ASN A 16 0.94 9.44 -14.83
CA ASN A 16 1.80 8.51 -15.53
C ASN A 16 1.30 7.06 -15.49
N GLY A 17 0.18 6.83 -14.82
CA GLY A 17 -0.40 5.49 -14.76
C GLY A 17 0.24 4.54 -13.77
N LYS A 18 1.25 4.96 -13.05
CA LYS A 18 1.91 4.06 -12.13
C LYS A 18 1.07 3.78 -10.90
N VAL A 19 1.17 2.56 -10.43
CA VAL A 19 0.36 2.07 -9.33
C VAL A 19 1.22 1.48 -8.23
N TYR A 20 0.82 1.72 -6.99
CA TYR A 20 1.41 1.05 -5.85
C TYR A 20 0.32 0.18 -5.23
N ILE A 21 0.62 -1.10 -5.04
CA ILE A 21 -0.31 -2.04 -4.45
C ILE A 21 0.16 -2.34 -3.02
N GLY A 22 -0.77 -2.35 -2.08
CA GLY A 22 -0.42 -2.66 -0.70
C GLY A 22 -1.51 -3.45 -0.02
N GLN A 23 -1.18 -3.99 1.14
CA GLN A 23 -2.14 -4.70 1.96
C GLN A 23 -2.21 -4.04 3.32
N SER A 24 -3.35 -4.18 3.98
CA SER A 24 -3.47 -3.63 5.32
C SER A 24 -4.60 -4.29 6.08
N GLN A 25 -4.44 -4.35 7.38
CA GLN A 25 -5.50 -4.76 8.27
C GLN A 25 -6.42 -3.60 8.60
N ASN A 26 -6.01 -2.40 8.26
CA ASN A 26 -6.85 -1.22 8.41
C ASN A 26 -6.47 -0.29 7.28
N MET A 27 -7.18 -0.43 6.17
CA MET A 27 -6.82 0.30 4.98
C MET A 27 -7.00 1.81 5.11
N TYR A 28 -7.98 2.23 5.90
CA TYR A 28 -8.18 3.66 6.09
C TYR A 28 -7.01 4.29 6.81
N GLU A 29 -6.56 3.64 7.85
CA GLU A 29 -5.43 4.16 8.58
C GLU A 29 -4.17 4.13 7.73
N ARG A 30 -4.01 3.07 6.95
CA ARG A 30 -2.85 2.97 6.09
C ARG A 30 -2.83 4.08 5.04
N TRP A 31 -3.98 4.41 4.51
CA TRP A 31 -4.06 5.50 3.54
C TRP A 31 -3.67 6.81 4.20
N HIS A 32 -4.15 7.05 5.42
CA HIS A 32 -3.76 8.27 6.12
C HIS A 32 -2.27 8.33 6.35
N GLN A 33 -1.66 7.21 6.65
CA GLN A 33 -0.21 7.17 6.86
C GLN A 33 0.53 7.49 5.58
N HIS A 34 0.10 6.91 4.47
CA HIS A 34 0.72 7.21 3.18
C HIS A 34 0.58 8.69 2.85
N HIS A 35 -0.61 9.21 3.03
CA HIS A 35 -0.89 10.58 2.67
C HIS A 35 -0.07 11.55 3.52
N ALA A 36 0.00 11.30 4.80
CA ALA A 36 0.78 12.15 5.70
C ALA A 36 2.26 12.11 5.34
N ALA A 37 2.76 10.93 5.02
CA ALA A 37 4.17 10.80 4.66
C ALA A 37 4.47 11.53 3.35
N LEU A 38 3.59 11.40 2.37
CA LEU A 38 3.79 12.09 1.10
C LEU A 38 3.73 13.60 1.27
N LYS A 39 2.78 14.08 2.07
CA LYS A 39 2.67 15.51 2.29
C LYS A 39 3.87 16.07 3.03
N SER A 40 4.47 15.30 3.88
CA SER A 40 5.62 15.78 4.65
C SER A 40 6.96 15.52 3.94
N GLY A 41 6.93 14.87 2.78
CA GLY A 41 8.15 14.63 2.03
C GLY A 41 8.98 13.48 2.56
N ARG A 42 8.37 12.61 3.35
CA ARG A 42 9.10 11.54 4.01
C ARG A 42 8.67 10.14 3.65
N HIS A 43 8.00 9.99 2.54
CA HIS A 43 7.53 8.66 2.18
C HIS A 43 8.71 7.77 1.83
N PRO A 44 8.73 6.53 2.33
CA PRO A 44 9.85 5.62 2.04
C PRO A 44 9.96 5.21 0.58
N ASN A 45 8.86 5.24 -0.16
CA ASN A 45 8.93 4.96 -1.58
C ASN A 45 9.37 6.24 -2.28
N LYS A 46 10.66 6.30 -2.58
CA LYS A 46 11.24 7.53 -3.10
C LYS A 46 10.72 7.93 -4.46
N GLU A 47 10.44 6.97 -5.29
CA GLU A 47 9.93 7.27 -6.61
C GLU A 47 8.54 7.89 -6.52
N MET A 48 7.69 7.33 -5.67
CA MET A 48 6.35 7.87 -5.49
C MET A 48 6.42 9.25 -4.85
N GLN A 49 7.32 9.43 -3.89
CA GLN A 49 7.49 10.72 -3.27
C GLN A 49 7.90 11.79 -4.29
N LYS A 50 8.82 11.42 -5.16
CA LYS A 50 9.29 12.34 -6.17
C LYS A 50 8.16 12.76 -7.10
N ASP A 51 7.35 11.80 -7.52
CA ASP A 51 6.24 12.12 -8.40
C ASP A 51 5.18 12.96 -7.69
N TRP A 52 4.95 12.65 -6.41
CA TRP A 52 4.01 13.45 -5.62
C TRP A 52 4.48 14.90 -5.54
N ASN A 53 5.77 15.09 -5.35
CA ASN A 53 6.32 16.45 -5.26
C ASN A 53 6.13 17.23 -6.55
N LYS A 54 6.13 16.53 -7.67
CA LYS A 54 5.93 17.19 -8.94
C LYS A 54 4.48 17.58 -9.13
N SER A 55 3.58 16.70 -8.78
CA SER A 55 2.17 16.95 -8.94
C SER A 55 1.36 16.03 -8.09
N SER A 56 0.88 16.50 -6.98
CA SER A 56 0.09 15.65 -6.08
C SER A 56 -1.33 15.46 -6.57
N ARG A 57 -1.81 16.30 -7.46
CA ARG A 57 -3.19 16.23 -7.88
C ARG A 57 -3.58 14.97 -8.60
N GLY A 58 -2.65 14.29 -9.21
CA GLY A 58 -2.97 13.08 -9.95
C GLY A 58 -3.09 11.84 -9.10
N PHE A 59 -2.79 11.92 -7.82
CA PHE A 59 -2.80 10.74 -6.98
C PHE A 59 -4.17 10.44 -6.41
N ARG A 60 -4.52 9.16 -6.37
CA ARG A 60 -5.75 8.78 -5.72
C ARG A 60 -5.61 7.39 -5.16
N TRP A 61 -6.43 7.08 -4.20
CA TRP A 61 -6.42 5.83 -3.46
C TRP A 61 -7.73 5.09 -3.68
N ASP A 62 -7.62 3.79 -3.92
CA ASP A 62 -8.79 2.94 -4.10
C ASP A 62 -8.61 1.63 -3.39
N VAL A 63 -9.70 1.05 -2.94
CA VAL A 63 -9.69 -0.30 -2.44
C VAL A 63 -9.80 -1.22 -3.65
N VAL A 64 -8.92 -2.20 -3.74
CA VAL A 64 -8.95 -3.16 -4.81
C VAL A 64 -9.75 -4.38 -4.44
N GLU A 65 -9.58 -4.84 -3.21
CA GLU A 65 -10.26 -6.04 -2.78
C GLU A 65 -10.29 -6.11 -1.27
N TYR A 66 -11.43 -6.53 -0.71
CA TYR A 66 -11.50 -6.84 0.71
C TYR A 66 -11.25 -8.34 0.83
N CYS A 67 -10.52 -8.75 1.82
CA CYS A 67 -10.25 -10.17 2.01
C CYS A 67 -9.93 -10.46 3.46
N SER A 68 -9.79 -11.73 3.79
CA SER A 68 -9.47 -12.10 5.15
C SER A 68 -7.98 -11.91 5.42
N LEU A 69 -7.62 -11.90 6.70
CA LEU A 69 -6.23 -11.75 7.07
C LEU A 69 -5.34 -12.81 6.45
N GLU A 70 -5.83 -14.03 6.44
CA GLU A 70 -5.02 -15.13 5.93
C GLU A 70 -4.74 -15.01 4.44
N LYS A 71 -5.57 -14.28 3.74
CA LYS A 71 -5.41 -14.16 2.30
C LYS A 71 -4.63 -12.94 1.87
N LEU A 72 -4.26 -12.08 2.78
CA LEU A 72 -3.64 -10.82 2.41
C LEU A 72 -2.39 -10.98 1.54
N ASN A 73 -1.48 -11.85 1.92
CA ASN A 73 -0.27 -12.02 1.14
C ASN A 73 -0.56 -12.55 -0.25
N GLU A 74 -1.43 -13.53 -0.33
CA GLU A 74 -1.79 -14.11 -1.60
C GLU A 74 -2.46 -13.10 -2.51
N ARG A 75 -3.38 -12.32 -1.95
CA ARG A 75 -4.10 -11.37 -2.77
C ARG A 75 -3.25 -10.17 -3.16
N GLU A 76 -2.35 -9.75 -2.29
CA GLU A 76 -1.44 -8.69 -2.64
C GLU A 76 -0.56 -9.09 -3.81
N LYS A 77 -0.02 -10.30 -3.75
CA LYS A 77 0.81 -10.80 -4.83
C LYS A 77 0.03 -10.86 -6.13
N TYR A 78 -1.20 -11.33 -6.05
CA TYR A 78 -2.06 -11.42 -7.23
C TYR A 78 -2.22 -10.05 -7.89
N TRP A 79 -2.50 -9.03 -7.08
CA TRP A 79 -2.74 -7.71 -7.65
C TRP A 79 -1.47 -7.01 -8.12
N ILE A 80 -0.36 -7.27 -7.45
CA ILE A 80 0.92 -6.76 -7.91
C ILE A 80 1.23 -7.31 -9.30
N ASP A 81 1.00 -8.60 -9.48
CA ASP A 81 1.24 -9.22 -10.78
C ASP A 81 0.25 -8.71 -11.82
N LYS A 82 -0.99 -8.57 -11.42
CA LYS A 82 -2.02 -8.14 -12.34
C LYS A 82 -1.76 -6.74 -12.88
N TYR A 83 -1.32 -5.85 -12.03
CA TYR A 83 -1.00 -4.49 -12.44
C TYR A 83 0.43 -4.32 -12.89
N ASN A 84 1.24 -5.37 -12.77
CA ASN A 84 2.65 -5.31 -13.11
C ASN A 84 3.32 -4.14 -12.42
N SER A 85 2.98 -3.97 -11.13
CA SER A 85 3.36 -2.76 -10.43
C SER A 85 4.80 -2.73 -9.97
N ILE A 86 5.52 -3.86 -10.05
CA ILE A 86 6.92 -3.85 -9.74
C ILE A 86 7.71 -3.30 -10.93
N GLU A 87 7.41 -3.79 -12.13
CA GLU A 87 8.16 -3.32 -13.28
C GLU A 87 7.69 -2.00 -13.82
N GLU A 88 6.39 -1.77 -13.78
CA GLU A 88 5.84 -0.58 -14.38
C GLU A 88 5.19 0.36 -13.40
N GLY A 89 5.32 0.11 -12.11
CA GLY A 89 4.70 0.94 -11.11
C GLY A 89 5.65 1.28 -9.99
N TYR A 90 5.09 1.46 -8.80
CA TYR A 90 5.88 1.93 -7.66
C TYR A 90 6.35 0.82 -6.73
N ASN A 91 5.85 -0.40 -6.89
CA ASN A 91 6.29 -1.47 -5.99
C ASN A 91 7.74 -1.85 -6.32
N LYS A 92 8.53 -2.10 -5.28
CA LYS A 92 9.94 -2.39 -5.49
C LYS A 92 10.28 -3.86 -5.41
N GLY A 93 9.30 -4.68 -5.13
CA GLY A 93 9.49 -6.10 -5.02
C GLY A 93 8.39 -6.63 -4.15
N TRP A 94 8.37 -7.94 -3.95
CA TRP A 94 7.36 -8.52 -3.10
C TRP A 94 7.93 -9.65 -2.30
N VAL A 95 7.66 -9.63 -0.99
CA VAL A 95 7.91 -10.76 -0.14
C VAL A 95 6.71 -10.86 0.77
N PRO A 96 6.36 -12.06 1.21
CA PRO A 96 5.19 -12.18 2.07
C PRO A 96 5.43 -11.42 3.36
N PHE A 97 4.43 -10.66 3.75
CA PHE A 97 4.49 -9.97 5.02
C PHE A 97 4.32 -11.00 6.12
N LYS A 98 5.24 -11.04 7.05
CA LYS A 98 5.16 -11.99 8.13
C LYS A 98 4.48 -11.38 9.30
N ARG A 99 3.28 -11.88 9.61
CA ARG A 99 2.61 -11.42 10.79
C ARG A 99 3.17 -12.14 11.97
N LYS A 100 3.52 -11.40 12.98
CA LYS A 100 4.07 -12.02 14.14
C LYS A 100 3.01 -12.78 14.84
N ASN A 101 3.46 -13.72 15.59
CA ASN A 101 2.61 -14.44 16.45
C ASN A 101 1.92 -13.47 17.33
N GLU A 102 0.68 -13.66 17.59
CA GLU A 102 -0.07 -12.73 18.39
C GLU A 102 0.46 -12.60 19.78
N ASN A 103 1.19 -13.56 20.24
CA ASN A 103 1.72 -13.49 21.56
C ASN A 103 2.83 -12.53 21.72
N LYS A 104 3.40 -12.09 20.60
CA LYS A 104 4.53 -11.22 20.70
C LYS A 104 4.17 -9.80 20.56
N LYS A 105 4.89 -8.99 21.25
CA LYS A 105 4.72 -7.60 21.11
C LYS A 105 5.56 -7.16 19.99
N THR A 106 5.04 -6.56 19.00
CA THR A 106 5.83 -6.15 17.88
C THR A 106 5.47 -4.75 17.50
N THR A 107 6.42 -4.05 16.94
CA THR A 107 6.16 -2.76 16.41
C THR A 107 5.51 -2.92 15.07
N PRO A 108 4.40 -2.28 14.84
CA PRO A 108 3.73 -2.43 13.56
C PRO A 108 4.58 -1.91 12.45
N GLN A 109 4.48 -2.58 11.32
CA GLN A 109 5.17 -2.12 10.16
C GLN A 109 4.49 -0.93 9.59
N ARG A 110 5.26 -0.06 9.00
CA ARG A 110 4.68 1.07 8.36
C ARG A 110 4.83 0.96 6.89
N TYR A 111 3.89 1.43 6.16
CA TYR A 111 3.95 1.53 4.71
C TYR A 111 4.10 0.21 4.02
N GLY A 112 3.70 -0.83 4.65
CA GLY A 112 3.56 -2.12 4.03
C GLY A 112 4.80 -2.68 3.42
N ARG A 113 5.90 -2.39 3.84
CA ARG A 113 7.14 -2.93 3.33
C ARG A 113 7.63 -2.19 2.15
#